data_dcc0c99a3aff9abc475e478855673aa9
#
_entry.id   dcc0c99a3aff9abc475e478855673aa9
#
_cell.length_a   1.000
_cell.length_b   1.000
_cell.length_c   1.000
_cell.angle_alpha   90.00
_cell.angle_beta   90.00
_cell.angle_gamma   90.00
#
_symmetry.space_group_name_H-M   'P 1'
#
loop_
_entity.id
_entity.type
_entity.pdbx_description
1 polymer ?
#
loop_
_entity_poly.entity_id
_entity_poly.type
_entity_poly.pdbx_seq_one_letter_code
_entity_poly.pdbx_strand_id
1 'polypeptide(L)'
;MSRAVKTDATLAGAVEVARDALVGVAEAGSVGDHLGIQMVAERLGTHLFACTSSSYPGWQWAVTLTRVPRGKTATVCETNLVPGAGALLAP
;
A
#
# COMPACT_ATOMS: atom_id res chain seq x y z
N MET A 1 24.29 -0.89 -13.51
CA MET A 1 23.61 0.14 -12.72
C MET A 1 22.10 -0.03 -12.86
N SER A 2 21.43 -0.26 -11.75
CA SER A 2 19.98 -0.40 -11.80
C SER A 2 19.33 0.98 -11.90
N ARG A 3 18.24 1.05 -12.63
CA ARG A 3 17.47 2.27 -12.81
C ARG A 3 16.24 2.20 -11.90
N ALA A 4 16.01 3.23 -11.12
CA ALA A 4 14.82 3.31 -10.30
C ALA A 4 13.57 3.35 -11.18
N VAL A 5 12.53 2.62 -10.78
CA VAL A 5 11.25 2.67 -11.46
C VAL A 5 10.60 4.01 -11.17
N LYS A 6 10.20 4.72 -12.22
CA LYS A 6 9.55 6.01 -12.10
C LYS A 6 8.16 5.83 -11.47
N THR A 7 7.79 6.72 -10.58
CA THR A 7 6.48 6.66 -9.94
C THR A 7 5.37 6.81 -10.99
N ASP A 8 4.44 5.88 -10.97
CA ASP A 8 3.31 5.86 -11.89
C ASP A 8 2.22 6.80 -11.38
N ALA A 9 1.92 7.83 -12.14
CA ALA A 9 0.96 8.85 -11.71
C ALA A 9 -0.45 8.28 -11.51
N THR A 10 -0.86 7.34 -12.35
CA THR A 10 -2.17 6.70 -12.22
C THR A 10 -2.26 5.91 -10.92
N LEU A 11 -1.22 5.13 -10.61
CA LEU A 11 -1.19 4.35 -9.38
C LEU A 11 -1.03 5.25 -8.16
N ALA A 12 -0.18 6.26 -8.25
CA ALA A 12 0.04 7.20 -7.14
C ALA A 12 -1.24 7.95 -6.78
N GLY A 13 -2.05 8.30 -7.77
CA GLY A 13 -3.32 8.99 -7.55
C GLY A 13 -4.45 8.09 -7.04
N ALA A 14 -4.26 6.79 -7.02
CA ALA A 14 -5.31 5.82 -6.67
C ALA A 14 -5.34 5.50 -5.16
N VAL A 15 -5.12 6.51 -4.31
CA VAL A 15 -5.11 6.33 -2.85
C VAL A 15 -6.45 5.81 -2.34
N GLU A 16 -7.56 6.34 -2.87
CA GLU A 16 -8.89 5.91 -2.42
C GLU A 16 -9.20 4.48 -2.84
N VAL A 17 -8.75 4.06 -4.02
CA VAL A 17 -8.88 2.67 -4.46
C VAL A 17 -8.14 1.76 -3.48
N ALA A 18 -6.93 2.14 -3.09
CA ALA A 18 -6.13 1.37 -2.14
C ALA A 18 -6.78 1.32 -0.76
N ARG A 19 -7.27 2.46 -0.28
CA ARG A 19 -7.93 2.54 1.03
C ARG A 19 -9.21 1.70 1.04
N ASP A 20 -10.01 1.79 -0.02
CA ASP A 20 -11.26 1.03 -0.13
C ASP A 20 -11.00 -0.47 -0.14
N ALA A 21 -9.87 -0.91 -0.69
CA ALA A 21 -9.50 -2.32 -0.70
C ALA A 21 -9.31 -2.90 0.71
N LEU A 22 -9.05 -2.05 1.69
CA LEU A 22 -8.84 -2.48 3.08
C LEU A 22 -10.15 -2.56 3.87
N VAL A 23 -11.24 -2.01 3.33
CA VAL A 23 -12.55 -2.15 3.94
C VAL A 23 -12.95 -3.62 3.87
N GLY A 24 -13.21 -4.24 4.97
CA GLY A 24 -13.52 -5.67 5.02
C GLY A 24 -12.31 -6.58 5.21
N VAL A 25 -11.09 -6.06 5.02
CA VAL A 25 -9.84 -6.78 5.31
C VAL A 25 -9.32 -6.34 6.68
N ALA A 26 -9.27 -5.04 6.90
CA ALA A 26 -8.79 -4.46 8.15
C ALA A 26 -9.95 -4.18 9.10
N GLU A 27 -9.69 -4.26 10.40
CA GLU A 27 -10.67 -3.86 11.39
C GLU A 27 -11.04 -2.38 11.23
N ALA A 28 -12.28 -2.04 11.52
CA ALA A 28 -12.72 -0.65 11.47
C ALA A 28 -11.81 0.20 12.39
N GLY A 29 -11.34 1.32 11.85
CA GLY A 29 -10.48 2.24 12.59
C GLY A 29 -9.03 1.82 12.69
N SER A 30 -8.61 0.72 12.03
CA SER A 30 -7.21 0.27 12.06
C SER A 30 -6.37 0.78 10.89
N VAL A 31 -6.96 1.46 9.92
CA VAL A 31 -6.25 2.05 8.79
C VAL A 31 -6.08 3.54 9.04
N GLY A 32 -4.85 3.96 9.23
CA GLY A 32 -4.52 5.35 9.50
C GLY A 32 -4.09 6.12 8.26
N ASP A 33 -3.14 7.01 8.45
CA ASP A 33 -2.68 7.92 7.39
C ASP A 33 -2.01 7.19 6.24
N HIS A 34 -2.20 7.72 5.04
CA HIS A 34 -1.47 7.27 3.86
C HIS A 34 0.00 7.68 4.00
N LEU A 35 0.91 6.73 3.90
CA LEU A 35 2.33 6.96 4.10
C LEU A 35 3.10 7.17 2.80
N GLY A 36 2.53 6.76 1.68
CA GLY A 36 3.18 6.92 0.38
C GLY A 36 2.98 5.70 -0.50
N ILE A 37 3.65 5.72 -1.64
CA ILE A 37 3.66 4.62 -2.59
C ILE A 37 5.10 4.20 -2.85
N GLN A 38 5.32 2.88 -2.96
CA GLN A 38 6.59 2.30 -3.37
C GLN A 38 6.37 1.56 -4.67
N MET A 39 7.11 1.93 -5.71
CA MET A 39 7.03 1.21 -6.97
C MET A 39 7.79 -0.11 -6.83
N VAL A 40 7.12 -1.19 -7.19
CA VAL A 40 7.69 -2.55 -7.19
C VAL A 40 8.28 -2.85 -8.57
N ALA A 41 7.55 -2.43 -9.60
CA ALA A 41 7.93 -2.61 -10.99
C ALA A 41 7.13 -1.62 -11.81
N GLU A 42 7.36 -1.61 -13.12
CA GLU A 42 6.57 -0.77 -14.01
C GLU A 42 5.11 -1.15 -13.91
N ARG A 43 4.22 -0.18 -13.72
CA ARG A 43 2.77 -0.35 -13.55
C ARG A 43 2.39 -1.28 -12.38
N LEU A 44 3.26 -1.34 -11.37
CA LEU A 44 3.01 -2.14 -10.17
C LEU A 44 3.55 -1.37 -8.97
N GLY A 45 2.67 -0.91 -8.11
CA GLY A 45 3.06 -0.10 -6.95
C GLY A 45 2.27 -0.46 -5.70
N THR A 46 2.89 -0.27 -4.56
CA THR A 46 2.30 -0.58 -3.27
C THR A 46 2.07 0.70 -2.48
N HIS A 47 0.81 0.97 -2.13
CA HIS A 47 0.46 2.04 -1.21
C HIS A 47 0.60 1.54 0.22
N LEU A 48 1.12 2.39 1.08
CA LEU A 48 1.31 2.07 2.49
C LEU A 48 0.45 2.99 3.35
N PHE A 49 -0.20 2.41 4.34
CA PHE A 49 -1.01 3.13 5.33
C PHE A 49 -0.57 2.71 6.73
N ALA A 50 -0.57 3.65 7.65
CA ALA A 50 -0.25 3.32 9.04
C ALA A 50 -1.30 2.37 9.58
N CYS A 51 -0.87 1.37 10.35
CA CYS A 51 -1.80 0.53 11.09
C CYS A 51 -2.00 1.16 12.46
N THR A 52 -3.25 1.48 12.79
CA THR A 52 -3.60 2.13 14.06
C THR A 52 -4.12 1.16 15.11
N SER A 53 -4.03 -0.15 14.83
CA SER A 53 -4.40 -1.17 15.81
C SER A 53 -3.35 -1.24 16.93
N SER A 54 -3.78 -1.25 18.17
CA SER A 54 -2.88 -1.39 19.31
C SER A 54 -2.19 -2.74 19.35
N SER A 55 -2.71 -3.74 18.64
CA SER A 55 -2.11 -5.08 18.55
C SER A 55 -0.90 -5.12 17.64
N TYR A 56 -0.74 -4.13 16.76
CA TYR A 56 0.33 -4.11 15.77
C TYR A 56 1.03 -2.74 15.73
N PRO A 57 1.64 -2.31 16.84
CA PRO A 57 2.30 -1.00 16.86
C PRO A 57 3.46 -0.96 15.87
N GLY A 58 3.48 0.10 15.04
CA GLY A 58 4.51 0.28 14.03
C GLY A 58 4.32 -0.51 12.75
N TRP A 59 3.25 -1.30 12.64
CA TRP A 59 2.96 -2.04 11.41
C TRP A 59 2.25 -1.14 10.39
N GLN A 60 2.20 -1.60 9.15
CA GLN A 60 1.61 -0.85 8.03
C GLN A 60 0.75 -1.76 7.19
N TRP A 61 -0.33 -1.20 6.65
CA TRP A 61 -1.13 -1.86 5.64
C TRP A 61 -0.51 -1.59 4.27
N ALA A 62 -0.29 -2.63 3.50
CA ALA A 62 0.29 -2.55 2.16
C ALA A 62 -0.75 -3.00 1.13
N VAL A 63 -1.08 -2.14 0.18
CA VAL A 63 -2.03 -2.44 -0.89
C VAL A 63 -1.31 -2.30 -2.22
N THR A 64 -1.13 -3.41 -2.92
CA THR A 64 -0.44 -3.42 -4.19
C THR A 64 -1.45 -3.28 -5.33
N LEU A 65 -1.21 -2.30 -6.18
CA LEU A 65 -2.04 -1.97 -7.33
C LEU A 65 -1.27 -2.15 -8.63
N THR A 66 -2.00 -2.49 -9.67
CA THR A 66 -1.45 -2.56 -11.03
C THR A 66 -2.39 -1.86 -11.99
N ARG A 67 -1.91 -1.60 -13.20
CA ARG A 67 -2.72 -1.15 -14.32
C ARG A 67 -2.17 -1.73 -15.60
N VAL A 68 -3.02 -1.85 -16.62
CA VAL A 68 -2.56 -2.27 -17.94
C VAL A 68 -1.86 -1.10 -18.64
N PRO A 69 -0.98 -1.35 -19.64
CA PRO A 69 -0.38 -0.28 -20.41
C PRO A 69 -1.45 0.65 -20.99
N ARG A 70 -1.23 1.97 -20.84
CA ARG A 70 -2.17 3.02 -21.25
C ARG A 70 -3.47 3.04 -20.46
N GLY A 71 -3.65 2.13 -19.50
CA GLY A 71 -4.82 2.11 -18.66
C GLY A 71 -4.78 3.21 -17.61
N LYS A 72 -5.93 3.78 -17.31
CA LYS A 72 -6.07 4.84 -16.32
C LYS A 72 -6.81 4.37 -15.07
N THR A 73 -7.04 3.07 -14.95
CA THR A 73 -7.72 2.46 -13.83
C THR A 73 -6.78 1.54 -13.09
N ALA A 74 -6.63 1.77 -11.79
CA ALA A 74 -5.83 0.90 -10.94
C ALA A 74 -6.65 -0.31 -10.50
N THR A 75 -6.02 -1.46 -10.46
CA THR A 75 -6.63 -2.73 -10.03
C THR A 75 -5.86 -3.25 -8.82
N VAL A 76 -6.57 -3.71 -7.81
CA VAL A 76 -5.96 -4.26 -6.59
C VAL A 76 -5.44 -5.66 -6.88
N CYS A 77 -4.14 -5.89 -6.59
CA CYS A 77 -3.52 -7.20 -6.69
C CYS A 77 -3.58 -7.95 -5.36
N GLU A 78 -3.17 -7.27 -4.28
CA GLU A 78 -3.16 -7.91 -2.96
C GLU A 78 -3.13 -6.86 -1.85
N THR A 79 -3.49 -7.31 -0.65
CA THR A 79 -3.43 -6.51 0.57
C THR A 79 -2.68 -7.32 1.63
N ASN A 80 -1.79 -6.66 2.36
CA ASN A 80 -1.00 -7.31 3.42
C ASN A 80 -0.81 -6.37 4.60
N LEU A 81 -0.60 -6.95 5.76
CA LEU A 81 -0.14 -6.22 6.94
C LEU A 81 1.35 -6.54 7.08
N VAL A 82 2.19 -5.51 7.04
CA VAL A 82 3.64 -5.66 7.04
C VAL A 82 4.28 -4.85 8.16
N PRO A 83 5.44 -5.28 8.68
CA PRO A 83 6.12 -4.47 9.70
C PRO A 83 6.72 -3.22 9.07
N GLY A 84 6.51 -2.09 9.72
CA GLY A 84 7.18 -0.84 9.37
C GLY A 84 8.48 -0.69 10.17
N ALA A 85 9.17 0.43 9.98
CA ALA A 85 10.48 0.67 10.61
C ALA A 85 10.41 0.64 12.14
N GLY A 86 9.29 1.05 12.72
CA GLY A 86 9.12 1.05 14.18
C GLY A 86 8.40 -0.16 14.75
N ALA A 87 8.20 -1.22 13.95
CA ALA A 87 7.43 -2.37 14.38
C ALA A 87 8.17 -3.20 15.42
N LEU A 88 7.42 -3.65 16.41
CA LEU A 88 7.93 -4.65 17.36
C LEU A 88 7.68 -6.02 16.75
N LEU A 89 8.76 -6.77 16.57
CA LEU A 89 8.69 -8.12 16.01
C LEU A 89 8.93 -9.11 17.13
N ALA A 90 8.26 -10.26 17.02
CA ALA A 90 8.52 -11.35 17.95
C ALA A 90 9.97 -11.84 17.80
N PRO A 91 10.63 -12.18 18.91
CA PRO A 91 12.00 -12.71 18.82
C PRO A 91 12.04 -14.03 18.04
#